data_d9f695fe87b777491cf062a0b5ffef99
#
_entry.id   d9f695fe87b777491cf062a0b5ffef99
#
_cell.length_a   1.000
_cell.length_b   1.000
_cell.length_c   1.000
_cell.angle_alpha   90.00
_cell.angle_beta   90.00
_cell.angle_gamma   90.00
#
_symmetry.space_group_name_H-M   'P 1'
#
loop_
_entity.id
_entity.type
_entity.pdbx_description
1 polymer ?
#
loop_
_entity_poly.entity_id
_entity_poly.type
_entity_poly.pdbx_seq_one_letter_code
_entity_poly.pdbx_strand_id
1 'polypeptide(L)'
;MYWKTTLLALSLFALGSSPSWADESNAGEIRFTGEIINPSCEISGDSGKNINVYLGSPAPSYFTENNGKSDDIAIPISLIHCPVATDGLSQVQLTFTGTPVSEKTDMLALDADGAQGVGITISTEENRATNLDITGAEHQLYIPLSETPDGVISTTLSARYVSLSGTQQGVTPGAANAKVTVGILYR
;
A
#
# COMPACT_ATOMS: atom_id res chain seq x y z
N MET A 1 24.83 73.84 78.84
CA MET A 1 23.61 73.14 79.18
C MET A 1 22.70 73.11 77.97
N TYR A 2 23.00 72.29 76.98
CA TYR A 2 22.15 72.08 75.78
C TYR A 2 22.23 70.64 75.37
N TRP A 3 21.11 69.97 75.36
CA TRP A 3 20.88 68.56 74.99
C TRP A 3 20.65 68.49 73.48
N LYS A 4 21.51 67.78 72.80
CA LYS A 4 21.32 67.51 71.38
C LYS A 4 20.78 66.09 71.20
N THR A 5 19.51 65.92 70.84
CA THR A 5 18.86 64.69 70.42
C THR A 5 19.20 64.40 68.98
N THR A 6 19.90 63.37 68.73
CA THR A 6 20.17 62.81 67.40
C THR A 6 19.05 61.79 67.03
N LEU A 7 18.27 62.15 66.04
CA LEU A 7 17.29 61.26 65.43
C LEU A 7 17.98 60.34 64.42
N LEU A 8 18.01 59.06 64.69
CA LEU A 8 18.44 57.99 63.76
C LEU A 8 17.28 57.66 62.84
N ALA A 9 17.39 58.01 61.55
CA ALA A 9 16.43 57.59 60.51
C ALA A 9 16.75 56.17 60.03
N LEU A 10 15.91 55.26 60.35
CA LEU A 10 15.96 53.84 59.86
C LEU A 10 15.24 53.74 58.54
N SER A 11 15.99 53.72 57.42
CA SER A 11 15.45 53.51 56.07
C SER A 11 15.22 52.02 55.82
N LEU A 12 13.96 51.59 55.83
CA LEU A 12 13.54 50.24 55.37
C LEU A 12 13.64 50.17 53.85
N PHE A 13 14.60 49.40 53.37
CA PHE A 13 14.63 48.93 51.96
C PHE A 13 13.60 47.85 51.78
N ALA A 14 12.45 48.18 51.17
CA ALA A 14 11.49 47.21 50.69
C ALA A 14 12.04 46.61 49.39
N LEU A 15 12.55 45.38 49.46
CA LEU A 15 12.87 44.55 48.30
C LEU A 15 11.53 44.14 47.66
N GLY A 16 11.12 44.86 46.63
CA GLY A 16 10.00 44.49 45.78
C GLY A 16 10.38 43.32 44.93
N SER A 17 10.00 42.09 45.32
CA SER A 17 10.02 40.93 44.43
C SER A 17 8.89 41.10 43.42
N SER A 18 9.23 41.51 42.19
CA SER A 18 8.33 41.50 41.05
C SER A 18 8.01 40.02 40.71
N PRO A 19 6.76 39.60 40.68
CA PRO A 19 6.44 38.28 40.12
C PRO A 19 6.82 38.30 38.65
N SER A 20 7.80 37.49 38.26
CA SER A 20 8.06 37.25 36.86
C SER A 20 6.94 36.34 36.36
N TRP A 21 6.00 36.88 35.62
CA TRP A 21 5.04 36.13 34.86
C TRP A 21 5.85 35.45 33.75
N ALA A 22 5.96 34.11 33.86
CA ALA A 22 6.47 33.31 32.74
C ALA A 22 5.43 33.44 31.63
N ASP A 23 5.77 34.19 30.59
CA ASP A 23 4.95 34.28 29.39
C ASP A 23 5.00 32.90 28.70
N GLU A 24 3.88 32.18 28.73
CA GLU A 24 3.74 30.90 28.08
C GLU A 24 3.72 31.13 26.57
N SER A 25 4.88 31.03 25.93
CA SER A 25 4.98 31.17 24.49
C SER A 25 4.33 29.96 23.80
N ASN A 26 3.29 30.20 23.03
CA ASN A 26 2.70 29.18 22.17
C ASN A 26 3.74 28.74 21.13
N ALA A 27 4.24 27.50 21.26
CA ALA A 27 5.28 26.96 20.40
C ALA A 27 4.77 26.54 19.01
N GLY A 28 3.45 26.44 18.81
CA GLY A 28 2.84 26.07 17.55
C GLY A 28 1.46 25.44 17.72
N GLU A 29 0.82 25.16 16.59
CA GLU A 29 -0.47 24.47 16.50
C GLU A 29 -0.29 23.15 15.77
N ILE A 30 -0.91 22.08 16.28
CA ILE A 30 -1.03 20.80 15.58
C ILE A 30 -2.46 20.70 15.07
N ARG A 31 -2.62 20.69 13.75
CA ARG A 31 -3.92 20.53 13.09
C ARG A 31 -4.09 19.08 12.65
N PHE A 32 -5.15 18.45 13.12
CA PHE A 32 -5.58 17.13 12.66
C PHE A 32 -6.66 17.30 11.59
N THR A 33 -6.45 16.68 10.44
CA THR A 33 -7.42 16.63 9.36
C THR A 33 -7.63 15.16 8.98
N GLY A 34 -8.86 14.82 8.61
CA GLY A 34 -9.22 13.46 8.22
C GLY A 34 -10.68 13.39 7.85
N GLU A 35 -11.07 12.30 7.22
CA GLU A 35 -12.43 12.02 6.81
C GLU A 35 -12.83 10.62 7.29
N ILE A 36 -14.10 10.45 7.66
CA ILE A 36 -14.69 9.14 7.95
C ILE A 36 -15.55 8.78 6.74
N ILE A 37 -15.14 7.75 6.02
CA ILE A 37 -15.81 7.29 4.81
C ILE A 37 -16.49 5.94 5.03
N ASN A 38 -17.47 5.63 4.16
CA ASN A 38 -18.00 4.29 4.02
C ASN A 38 -17.24 3.59 2.87
N PRO A 39 -16.36 2.60 3.15
CA PRO A 39 -15.61 1.93 2.09
C PRO A 39 -16.57 1.14 1.21
N SER A 40 -16.65 1.48 -0.07
CA SER A 40 -17.63 0.94 -0.99
C SER A 40 -17.06 0.40 -2.29
N CYS A 41 -15.79 0.67 -2.62
CA CYS A 41 -15.19 0.12 -3.85
C CYS A 41 -15.30 -1.39 -3.94
N GLU A 42 -15.74 -1.86 -5.09
CA GLU A 42 -15.83 -3.28 -5.41
C GLU A 42 -15.11 -3.54 -6.74
N ILE A 43 -14.43 -4.70 -6.83
CA ILE A 43 -13.89 -5.15 -8.12
C ILE A 43 -15.06 -5.59 -8.99
N SER A 44 -15.12 -5.05 -10.20
CA SER A 44 -16.05 -5.51 -11.25
C SER A 44 -15.39 -6.65 -12.01
N GLY A 45 -15.81 -7.88 -11.75
CA GLY A 45 -15.26 -9.08 -12.37
C GLY A 45 -16.31 -9.89 -13.11
N ASP A 46 -15.86 -10.89 -13.86
CA ASP A 46 -16.72 -11.76 -14.68
C ASP A 46 -17.72 -12.59 -13.85
N SER A 47 -17.38 -12.83 -12.57
CA SER A 47 -18.20 -13.58 -11.61
C SER A 47 -18.43 -12.76 -10.34
N GLY A 48 -19.00 -11.56 -10.49
CA GLY A 48 -19.17 -10.60 -9.40
C GLY A 48 -17.84 -9.96 -9.01
N LYS A 49 -17.35 -10.22 -7.81
CA LYS A 49 -16.07 -9.68 -7.30
C LYS A 49 -14.84 -10.49 -7.72
N ASN A 50 -14.99 -11.53 -8.51
CA ASN A 50 -13.90 -12.42 -8.91
C ASN A 50 -13.53 -12.20 -10.37
N ILE A 51 -12.23 -12.21 -10.65
CA ILE A 51 -11.66 -12.15 -12.01
C ILE A 51 -11.00 -13.51 -12.25
N ASN A 52 -11.37 -14.20 -13.34
CA ASN A 52 -10.74 -15.43 -13.78
C ASN A 52 -9.74 -15.10 -14.89
N VAL A 53 -8.49 -15.47 -14.69
CA VAL A 53 -7.41 -15.22 -15.63
C VAL A 53 -6.86 -16.52 -16.15
N TYR A 54 -6.82 -16.67 -17.46
CA TYR A 54 -6.18 -17.81 -18.12
C TYR A 54 -4.79 -17.40 -18.60
N LEU A 55 -3.74 -17.94 -17.97
CA LEU A 55 -2.34 -17.62 -18.27
C LEU A 55 -1.74 -18.50 -19.39
N GLY A 56 -2.58 -19.30 -20.07
CA GLY A 56 -2.11 -20.21 -21.11
C GLY A 56 -1.64 -21.56 -20.57
N SER A 57 -1.09 -22.37 -21.48
CA SER A 57 -0.60 -23.73 -21.17
C SER A 57 0.80 -23.93 -21.79
N PRO A 58 1.83 -23.22 -21.34
CA PRO A 58 3.18 -23.35 -21.88
C PRO A 58 3.76 -24.75 -21.56
N ALA A 59 4.46 -25.33 -22.53
CA ALA A 59 5.23 -26.55 -22.30
C ALA A 59 6.47 -26.24 -21.45
N PRO A 60 7.03 -27.20 -20.69
CA PRO A 60 8.26 -26.95 -19.92
C PRO A 60 9.43 -26.42 -20.77
N SER A 61 9.59 -26.89 -22.02
CA SER A 61 10.63 -26.40 -22.94
C SER A 61 10.54 -24.92 -23.24
N TYR A 62 9.33 -24.34 -23.21
CA TYR A 62 9.08 -22.93 -23.45
C TYR A 62 9.88 -22.01 -22.49
N PHE A 63 10.06 -22.45 -21.24
CA PHE A 63 10.79 -21.68 -20.25
C PHE A 63 12.30 -21.59 -20.57
N THR A 64 12.87 -22.59 -21.23
CA THR A 64 14.27 -22.54 -21.67
C THR A 64 14.47 -21.53 -22.79
N GLU A 65 13.54 -21.48 -23.74
CA GLU A 65 13.59 -20.60 -24.90
C GLU A 65 13.30 -19.13 -24.56
N ASN A 66 12.57 -18.90 -23.47
CA ASN A 66 12.07 -17.59 -23.08
C ASN A 66 12.60 -17.09 -21.70
N ASN A 67 13.85 -17.43 -21.38
CA ASN A 67 14.54 -16.99 -20.17
C ASN A 67 13.75 -17.28 -18.87
N GLY A 68 13.11 -18.43 -18.80
CA GLY A 68 12.35 -18.87 -17.62
C GLY A 68 10.98 -18.25 -17.47
N LYS A 69 10.43 -17.59 -18.47
CA LYS A 69 9.16 -16.84 -18.37
C LYS A 69 8.18 -17.25 -19.46
N SER A 70 6.89 -17.26 -19.13
CA SER A 70 5.82 -17.32 -20.14
C SER A 70 5.49 -15.94 -20.69
N ASP A 71 4.58 -15.88 -21.64
CA ASP A 71 4.01 -14.61 -22.11
C ASP A 71 3.29 -13.88 -20.97
N ASP A 72 3.31 -12.56 -21.04
CA ASP A 72 2.55 -11.69 -20.16
C ASP A 72 1.07 -11.65 -20.57
N ILE A 73 0.19 -11.83 -19.60
CA ILE A 73 -1.26 -11.71 -19.79
C ILE A 73 -1.75 -10.48 -19.05
N ALA A 74 -2.36 -9.56 -19.79
CA ALA A 74 -2.95 -8.35 -19.21
C ALA A 74 -4.24 -8.67 -18.44
N ILE A 75 -4.40 -8.09 -17.28
CA ILE A 75 -5.53 -8.27 -16.38
C ILE A 75 -6.13 -6.89 -16.10
N PRO A 76 -7.18 -6.49 -16.79
CA PRO A 76 -7.87 -5.24 -16.49
C PRO A 76 -8.60 -5.35 -15.15
N ILE A 77 -8.34 -4.41 -14.25
CA ILE A 77 -9.02 -4.27 -12.97
C ILE A 77 -9.87 -3.01 -13.03
N SER A 78 -11.16 -3.16 -12.81
CA SER A 78 -12.10 -2.04 -12.70
C SER A 78 -12.70 -2.02 -11.30
N LEU A 79 -12.70 -0.86 -10.65
CA LEU A 79 -13.34 -0.64 -9.36
C LEU A 79 -14.57 0.24 -9.57
N ILE A 80 -15.68 -0.21 -9.02
CA ILE A 80 -16.99 0.42 -9.09
C ILE A 80 -17.49 0.77 -7.68
N HIS A 81 -18.49 1.63 -7.59
CA HIS A 81 -19.10 2.11 -6.34
C HIS A 81 -18.08 2.74 -5.39
N CYS A 82 -17.00 3.29 -5.93
CA CYS A 82 -16.00 3.99 -5.13
C CYS A 82 -16.54 5.33 -4.59
N PRO A 83 -16.06 5.80 -3.42
CA PRO A 83 -16.33 7.16 -2.98
C PRO A 83 -15.74 8.17 -3.96
N VAL A 84 -16.31 9.38 -3.98
CA VAL A 84 -15.78 10.49 -4.76
C VAL A 84 -14.49 11.00 -4.10
N ALA A 85 -13.53 11.43 -4.91
CA ALA A 85 -12.31 12.06 -4.42
C ALA A 85 -12.61 13.33 -3.61
N THR A 86 -11.92 13.48 -2.47
CA THR A 86 -11.97 14.66 -1.60
C THR A 86 -10.55 15.05 -1.18
N ASP A 87 -10.37 16.22 -0.54
CA ASP A 87 -9.07 16.67 -0.04
C ASP A 87 -8.44 15.70 1.00
N GLY A 88 -9.27 14.92 1.69
CA GLY A 88 -8.81 13.92 2.68
C GLY A 88 -8.74 12.50 2.13
N LEU A 89 -9.24 12.28 0.90
CA LEU A 89 -9.33 10.96 0.28
C LEU A 89 -9.20 11.13 -1.24
N SER A 90 -8.01 10.93 -1.76
CA SER A 90 -7.71 11.18 -3.18
C SER A 90 -7.49 9.92 -4.01
N GLN A 91 -7.22 8.79 -3.38
CA GLN A 91 -6.83 7.56 -4.07
C GLN A 91 -7.13 6.32 -3.26
N VAL A 92 -7.16 5.19 -3.92
CA VAL A 92 -7.12 3.88 -3.28
C VAL A 92 -5.77 3.22 -3.55
N GLN A 93 -5.35 2.41 -2.61
CA GLN A 93 -4.19 1.55 -2.74
C GLN A 93 -4.65 0.10 -2.82
N LEU A 94 -4.13 -0.66 -3.78
CA LEU A 94 -4.35 -2.09 -3.84
C LEU A 94 -3.22 -2.83 -3.11
N THR A 95 -3.61 -3.85 -2.35
CA THR A 95 -2.71 -4.85 -1.75
C THR A 95 -3.06 -6.22 -2.28
N PHE A 96 -2.08 -7.12 -2.30
CA PHE A 96 -2.23 -8.46 -2.85
C PHE A 96 -1.81 -9.49 -1.81
N THR A 97 -2.68 -10.45 -1.50
CA THR A 97 -2.41 -11.47 -0.49
C THR A 97 -2.61 -12.85 -1.07
N GLY A 98 -1.56 -13.64 -1.11
CA GLY A 98 -1.53 -15.01 -1.61
C GLY A 98 -0.48 -15.84 -0.89
N THR A 99 -0.28 -17.07 -1.33
CA THR A 99 0.78 -17.94 -0.80
C THR A 99 2.06 -17.73 -1.60
N PRO A 100 3.16 -17.25 -1.00
CA PRO A 100 4.41 -17.04 -1.72
C PRO A 100 5.15 -18.36 -1.97
N VAL A 101 5.99 -18.38 -3.01
CA VAL A 101 6.94 -19.47 -3.27
C VAL A 101 8.12 -19.34 -2.29
N SER A 102 8.16 -20.19 -1.27
CA SER A 102 9.20 -20.12 -0.23
C SER A 102 9.38 -18.69 0.31
N GLU A 103 10.58 -18.13 0.21
CA GLU A 103 10.90 -16.78 0.69
C GLU A 103 10.71 -15.68 -0.37
N LYS A 104 10.17 -16.02 -1.56
CA LYS A 104 9.97 -15.06 -2.65
C LYS A 104 8.61 -14.38 -2.52
N THR A 105 8.57 -13.26 -1.81
CA THR A 105 7.33 -12.51 -1.52
C THR A 105 6.67 -11.91 -2.76
N ASP A 106 7.36 -11.88 -3.89
CA ASP A 106 6.93 -11.35 -5.19
C ASP A 106 6.50 -12.43 -6.18
N MET A 107 6.37 -13.67 -5.72
CA MET A 107 6.01 -14.82 -6.56
C MET A 107 4.97 -15.69 -5.87
N LEU A 108 3.82 -15.84 -6.51
CA LEU A 108 2.69 -16.66 -6.03
C LEU A 108 2.95 -18.15 -6.31
N ALA A 109 2.79 -18.97 -5.29
CA ALA A 109 2.87 -20.41 -5.42
C ALA A 109 1.62 -20.97 -6.11
N LEU A 110 1.81 -22.05 -6.88
CA LEU A 110 0.70 -22.84 -7.43
C LEU A 110 0.09 -23.74 -6.36
N ASP A 111 -1.11 -24.22 -6.61
CA ASP A 111 -1.78 -25.22 -5.76
C ASP A 111 -0.94 -26.50 -5.64
N ALA A 112 -0.95 -27.14 -4.48
CA ALA A 112 0.00 -28.19 -4.09
C ALA A 112 0.00 -29.44 -5.01
N ASP A 113 -1.16 -29.77 -5.61
CA ASP A 113 -1.32 -30.97 -6.45
C ASP A 113 -1.08 -30.68 -7.95
N GLY A 114 -0.54 -29.50 -8.27
CA GLY A 114 -0.34 -29.02 -9.64
C GLY A 114 1.07 -29.19 -10.20
N ALA A 115 1.36 -28.38 -11.21
CA ALA A 115 2.69 -28.23 -11.80
C ALA A 115 3.68 -27.77 -10.74
N GLN A 116 4.94 -28.20 -10.87
CA GLN A 116 6.01 -27.82 -9.95
C GLN A 116 7.12 -27.07 -10.67
N GLY A 117 7.98 -26.39 -9.91
CA GLY A 117 9.13 -25.67 -10.46
C GLY A 117 8.77 -24.34 -11.13
N VAL A 118 7.54 -23.89 -11.01
CA VAL A 118 7.06 -22.60 -11.51
C VAL A 118 6.23 -21.88 -10.45
N GLY A 119 6.17 -20.55 -10.56
CA GLY A 119 5.24 -19.71 -9.82
C GLY A 119 4.64 -18.66 -10.73
N ILE A 120 3.78 -17.80 -10.21
CA ILE A 120 3.18 -16.69 -10.94
C ILE A 120 3.73 -15.38 -10.38
N THR A 121 4.19 -14.50 -11.25
CA THR A 121 4.50 -13.12 -10.88
C THR A 121 3.42 -12.19 -11.43
N ILE A 122 3.13 -11.15 -10.64
CA ILE A 122 2.17 -10.11 -10.99
C ILE A 122 2.92 -8.78 -10.97
N SER A 123 2.70 -7.95 -11.97
CA SER A 123 3.27 -6.61 -12.09
C SER A 123 2.19 -5.63 -12.58
N THR A 124 2.49 -4.34 -12.58
CA THR A 124 1.64 -3.38 -13.29
C THR A 124 1.98 -3.38 -14.78
N GLU A 125 1.00 -3.07 -15.61
CA GLU A 125 1.22 -2.95 -17.07
C GLU A 125 2.27 -1.86 -17.40
N GLU A 126 2.30 -0.80 -16.60
CA GLU A 126 3.24 0.32 -16.75
C GLU A 126 4.67 -0.05 -16.35
N ASN A 127 4.82 -0.95 -15.39
CA ASN A 127 6.13 -1.41 -14.89
C ASN A 127 6.18 -2.92 -14.74
N ARG A 128 6.34 -3.62 -15.86
CA ARG A 128 6.46 -5.09 -15.91
C ARG A 128 7.80 -5.62 -15.39
N ALA A 129 8.75 -4.73 -15.11
CA ALA A 129 10.04 -5.12 -14.58
C ALA A 129 10.04 -5.36 -13.06
N THR A 130 9.08 -4.77 -12.35
CA THR A 130 8.94 -4.90 -10.91
C THR A 130 7.72 -5.71 -10.58
N ASN A 131 7.91 -6.85 -9.93
CA ASN A 131 6.81 -7.66 -9.45
C ASN A 131 6.20 -7.05 -8.20
N LEU A 132 4.91 -7.25 -8.01
CA LEU A 132 4.18 -6.87 -6.81
C LEU A 132 4.43 -7.91 -5.70
N ASP A 133 4.59 -7.44 -4.48
CA ASP A 133 4.62 -8.29 -3.29
C ASP A 133 3.21 -8.84 -3.01
N ILE A 134 3.12 -10.15 -2.76
CA ILE A 134 1.85 -10.84 -2.57
C ILE A 134 1.61 -11.26 -1.12
N THR A 135 2.28 -10.64 -0.18
CA THR A 135 2.12 -10.90 1.27
C THR A 135 1.23 -9.86 1.97
N GLY A 136 0.56 -9.00 1.21
CA GLY A 136 -0.27 -7.92 1.71
C GLY A 136 0.50 -6.61 1.94
N ALA A 137 1.72 -6.49 1.40
CA ALA A 137 2.52 -5.28 1.54
C ALA A 137 1.81 -4.05 0.95
N GLU A 138 1.96 -2.93 1.63
CA GLU A 138 1.42 -1.63 1.22
C GLU A 138 2.38 -0.89 0.27
N HIS A 139 1.92 0.25 -0.25
CA HIS A 139 2.70 1.21 -1.05
C HIS A 139 3.18 0.70 -2.42
N GLN A 140 2.44 -0.22 -3.02
CA GLN A 140 2.82 -0.83 -4.30
C GLN A 140 2.03 -0.27 -5.50
N LEU A 141 0.73 -0.09 -5.36
CA LEU A 141 -0.15 0.33 -6.46
C LEU A 141 -1.23 1.26 -5.95
N TYR A 142 -1.27 2.47 -6.51
CA TYR A 142 -2.25 3.49 -6.22
C TYR A 142 -3.11 3.79 -7.45
N ILE A 143 -4.39 3.99 -7.23
CA ILE A 143 -5.35 4.36 -8.28
C ILE A 143 -6.07 5.62 -7.81
N PRO A 144 -5.99 6.73 -8.53
CA PRO A 144 -6.74 7.95 -8.21
C PRO A 144 -8.24 7.67 -8.18
N LEU A 145 -8.95 8.22 -7.20
CA LEU A 145 -10.41 8.20 -7.16
C LEU A 145 -11.00 9.15 -8.20
N SER A 146 -12.22 8.85 -8.62
CA SER A 146 -12.97 9.72 -9.51
C SER A 146 -13.45 10.98 -8.78
N GLU A 147 -13.41 12.12 -9.45
CA GLU A 147 -14.01 13.38 -8.97
C GLU A 147 -15.53 13.41 -9.17
N THR A 148 -16.09 12.44 -9.90
CA THR A 148 -17.52 12.37 -10.17
C THR A 148 -18.15 11.16 -9.50
N PRO A 149 -19.41 11.28 -9.00
CA PRO A 149 -20.15 10.15 -8.46
C PRO A 149 -20.24 8.99 -9.46
N ASP A 150 -20.20 7.76 -8.94
CA ASP A 150 -20.27 6.51 -9.72
C ASP A 150 -19.20 6.37 -10.82
N GLY A 151 -18.14 7.17 -10.74
CA GLY A 151 -17.00 7.06 -11.64
C GLY A 151 -16.29 5.72 -11.49
N VAL A 152 -16.11 5.01 -12.60
CA VAL A 152 -15.30 3.78 -12.64
C VAL A 152 -13.84 4.17 -12.66
N ILE A 153 -13.04 3.61 -11.74
CA ILE A 153 -11.58 3.74 -11.77
C ILE A 153 -10.96 2.41 -12.17
N SER A 154 -9.88 2.43 -12.91
CA SER A 154 -9.30 1.21 -13.46
C SER A 154 -7.78 1.24 -13.50
N THR A 155 -7.19 0.06 -13.47
CA THR A 155 -5.78 -0.19 -13.73
C THR A 155 -5.64 -1.50 -14.49
N THR A 156 -4.46 -1.74 -15.06
CA THR A 156 -4.17 -3.01 -15.70
C THR A 156 -2.96 -3.64 -15.04
N LEU A 157 -3.11 -4.87 -14.58
CA LEU A 157 -2.03 -5.72 -14.12
C LEU A 157 -1.54 -6.60 -15.25
N SER A 158 -0.36 -7.16 -15.08
CA SER A 158 0.21 -8.16 -15.97
C SER A 158 0.64 -9.35 -15.13
N ALA A 159 0.32 -10.56 -15.57
CA ALA A 159 0.76 -11.78 -14.89
C ALA A 159 1.33 -12.79 -15.87
N ARG A 160 2.27 -13.60 -15.37
CA ARG A 160 2.90 -14.67 -16.12
C ARG A 160 3.43 -15.76 -15.22
N TYR A 161 3.63 -16.95 -15.80
CA TYR A 161 4.42 -17.98 -15.14
C TYR A 161 5.92 -17.67 -15.21
N VAL A 162 6.63 -18.01 -14.13
CA VAL A 162 8.08 -17.88 -14.04
C VAL A 162 8.67 -19.16 -13.46
N SER A 163 9.62 -19.76 -14.16
CA SER A 163 10.37 -20.93 -13.67
C SER A 163 11.27 -20.54 -12.50
N LEU A 164 11.32 -21.37 -11.49
CA LEU A 164 12.16 -21.17 -10.30
C LEU A 164 13.65 -21.31 -10.62
N SER A 165 14.00 -22.10 -11.63
CA SER A 165 15.37 -22.33 -12.11
C SER A 165 15.78 -21.38 -13.23
N GLY A 166 14.86 -20.60 -13.81
CA GLY A 166 15.08 -19.79 -15.00
C GLY A 166 15.12 -20.57 -16.31
N THR A 167 14.88 -21.88 -16.27
CA THR A 167 14.84 -22.81 -17.41
C THR A 167 13.72 -23.83 -17.23
N GLN A 168 13.64 -24.85 -18.10
CA GLN A 168 12.69 -25.96 -17.92
C GLN A 168 13.08 -26.92 -16.77
N GLN A 169 14.29 -26.78 -16.21
CA GLN A 169 14.76 -27.71 -15.17
C GLN A 169 13.87 -27.63 -13.91
N GLY A 170 13.34 -28.78 -13.51
CA GLY A 170 12.44 -28.89 -12.36
C GLY A 170 10.99 -28.50 -12.66
N VAL A 171 10.70 -28.04 -13.88
CA VAL A 171 9.31 -27.75 -14.30
C VAL A 171 8.62 -29.06 -14.67
N THR A 172 7.54 -29.41 -13.98
CA THR A 172 6.71 -30.57 -14.27
C THR A 172 5.36 -30.16 -14.82
N PRO A 173 4.82 -30.92 -15.80
CA PRO A 173 3.44 -30.71 -16.26
C PRO A 173 2.43 -30.94 -15.12
N GLY A 174 1.33 -30.19 -15.16
CA GLY A 174 0.24 -30.32 -14.18
C GLY A 174 -0.69 -29.12 -14.25
N ALA A 175 -1.73 -29.13 -13.43
CA ALA A 175 -2.57 -27.94 -13.24
C ALA A 175 -1.73 -26.80 -12.66
N ALA A 176 -1.88 -25.60 -13.21
CA ALA A 176 -1.07 -24.44 -12.79
C ALA A 176 -1.99 -23.33 -12.23
N ASN A 177 -2.81 -23.72 -11.26
CA ASN A 177 -3.78 -22.83 -10.62
C ASN A 177 -3.18 -22.15 -9.40
N ALA A 178 -3.60 -20.93 -9.14
CA ALA A 178 -3.28 -20.19 -7.94
C ALA A 178 -4.38 -19.16 -7.65
N LYS A 179 -4.36 -18.59 -6.45
CA LYS A 179 -5.31 -17.59 -6.00
C LYS A 179 -4.59 -16.47 -5.26
N VAL A 180 -4.93 -15.23 -5.60
CA VAL A 180 -4.53 -14.03 -4.88
C VAL A 180 -5.77 -13.24 -4.47
N THR A 181 -5.77 -12.71 -3.27
CA THR A 181 -6.83 -11.82 -2.76
C THR A 181 -6.34 -10.38 -2.93
N VAL A 182 -7.21 -9.54 -3.48
CA VAL A 182 -6.96 -8.10 -3.63
C VAL A 182 -7.65 -7.37 -2.48
N GLY A 183 -6.89 -6.62 -1.72
CA GLY A 183 -7.38 -5.69 -0.69
C GLY A 183 -7.39 -4.26 -1.21
N ILE A 184 -8.29 -3.44 -0.70
CA ILE A 184 -8.43 -2.02 -1.05
C ILE A 184 -8.25 -1.20 0.21
N LEU A 185 -7.27 -0.31 0.21
CA LEU A 185 -7.03 0.67 1.26
C LEU A 185 -7.30 2.08 0.71
N TYR A 186 -7.98 2.89 1.51
CA TYR A 186 -8.36 4.27 1.14
C TYR A 186 -7.31 5.26 1.66
N ARG A 187 -6.81 6.16 0.81
CA ARG A 187 -5.72 7.09 1.11
C ARG A 187 -6.02 8.52 0.67
#